data_24ddee518cbae65b4a634200c75395ee
#
_entry.id   24ddee518cbae65b4a634200c75395ee
#
_cell.length_a   1.000
_cell.length_b   1.000
_cell.length_c   1.000
_cell.angle_alpha   90.00
_cell.angle_beta   90.00
_cell.angle_gamma   90.00
#
_symmetry.space_group_name_H-M   'P 1'
#
loop_
_entity.id
_entity.type
_entity.pdbx_description
1 polymer ?
#
loop_
_entity_poly.entity_id
_entity_poly.type
_entity_poly.pdbx_seq_one_letter_code
_entity_poly.pdbx_strand_id
1 'polypeptide(L)'
;MILWYNDAKVSLNLIKIKGNAVMKKVCLVLALALTLVILCACGGYVKSYSATLMITSCIGDEASMEFATFNGTYNFKLRRDGAAEHTLDFEASLAEGEMNVYIGVDGEKELLRTVKARQALDETIALDSKYDNEKTIYVILETVDKCVDGDFEFEYN
;
A
#
# COMPACT_ATOMS: atom_id res chain seq x y z
N MET A 1 12.34 -67.75 20.54
CA MET A 1 12.26 -67.04 19.23
C MET A 1 11.14 -65.99 19.15
N ILE A 2 10.43 -65.70 20.21
CA ILE A 2 9.30 -64.70 20.22
C ILE A 2 9.69 -63.31 20.77
N LEU A 3 10.74 -63.21 21.61
CA LEU A 3 11.15 -61.96 22.24
C LEU A 3 11.79 -60.95 21.26
N TRP A 4 12.50 -61.40 20.22
CA TRP A 4 13.16 -60.52 19.23
C TRP A 4 12.22 -59.83 18.27
N TYR A 5 11.03 -60.38 18.04
CA TYR A 5 10.04 -59.81 17.10
C TYR A 5 9.34 -58.59 17.68
N ASN A 6 9.13 -58.54 18.99
CA ASN A 6 8.44 -57.41 19.63
C ASN A 6 9.31 -56.15 19.73
N ASP A 7 10.63 -56.29 19.96
CA ASP A 7 11.53 -55.14 20.04
C ASP A 7 11.74 -54.45 18.70
N ALA A 8 11.80 -55.20 17.60
CA ALA A 8 11.85 -54.62 16.24
C ALA A 8 10.61 -53.82 15.88
N LYS A 9 9.43 -54.30 16.31
CA LYS A 9 8.16 -53.63 16.03
C LYS A 9 7.95 -52.35 16.84
N VAL A 10 8.46 -52.34 18.08
CA VAL A 10 8.44 -51.16 18.97
C VAL A 10 9.42 -50.09 18.43
N SER A 11 10.63 -50.49 18.00
CA SER A 11 11.61 -49.57 17.44
C SER A 11 11.18 -48.96 16.11
N LEU A 12 10.52 -49.72 15.22
CA LEU A 12 9.93 -49.23 13.97
C LEU A 12 8.78 -48.24 14.19
N ASN A 13 7.96 -48.49 15.20
CA ASN A 13 6.87 -47.55 15.57
C ASN A 13 7.42 -46.25 16.17
N LEU A 14 8.49 -46.33 17.00
CA LEU A 14 9.16 -45.14 17.56
C LEU A 14 9.81 -44.27 16.48
N ILE A 15 10.46 -44.90 15.49
CA ILE A 15 11.06 -44.19 14.33
C ILE A 15 9.96 -43.53 13.50
N LYS A 16 8.82 -44.20 13.28
CA LYS A 16 7.69 -43.67 12.53
C LYS A 16 7.00 -42.49 13.25
N ILE A 17 6.89 -42.52 14.58
CA ILE A 17 6.37 -41.45 15.40
C ILE A 17 7.30 -40.23 15.41
N LYS A 18 8.65 -40.47 15.53
CA LYS A 18 9.64 -39.38 15.45
C LYS A 18 9.64 -38.72 14.07
N GLY A 19 9.56 -39.49 12.98
CA GLY A 19 9.50 -38.99 11.61
C GLY A 19 8.26 -38.11 11.39
N ASN A 20 7.10 -38.53 11.89
CA ASN A 20 5.87 -37.74 11.80
C ASN A 20 5.93 -36.43 12.61
N ALA A 21 6.57 -36.40 13.77
CA ALA A 21 6.72 -35.19 14.57
C ALA A 21 7.70 -34.19 13.92
N VAL A 22 8.79 -34.66 13.33
CA VAL A 22 9.74 -33.82 12.58
C VAL A 22 9.07 -33.28 11.33
N MET A 23 8.37 -34.13 10.57
CA MET A 23 7.66 -33.73 9.35
C MET A 23 6.58 -32.70 9.64
N LYS A 24 5.82 -32.85 10.73
CA LYS A 24 4.82 -31.85 11.16
C LYS A 24 5.47 -30.51 11.50
N LYS A 25 6.63 -30.50 12.20
CA LYS A 25 7.37 -29.28 12.51
C LYS A 25 7.92 -28.61 11.24
N VAL A 26 8.46 -29.37 10.30
CA VAL A 26 8.96 -28.86 9.02
C VAL A 26 7.80 -28.27 8.18
N CYS A 27 6.66 -28.96 8.10
CA CYS A 27 5.47 -28.42 7.41
C CYS A 27 4.94 -27.13 8.08
N LEU A 28 4.97 -27.06 9.41
CA LEU A 28 4.55 -25.86 10.14
C LEU A 28 5.49 -24.66 9.87
N VAL A 29 6.79 -24.89 9.86
CA VAL A 29 7.79 -23.85 9.55
C VAL A 29 7.69 -23.40 8.10
N LEU A 30 7.50 -24.34 7.16
CA LEU A 30 7.28 -24.04 5.75
C LEU A 30 5.98 -23.24 5.53
N ALA A 31 4.89 -23.61 6.20
CA ALA A 31 3.63 -22.88 6.13
C ALA A 31 3.77 -21.47 6.71
N LEU A 32 4.48 -21.32 7.83
CA LEU A 32 4.74 -20.02 8.44
C LEU A 32 5.64 -19.14 7.57
N ALA A 33 6.67 -19.71 6.94
CA ALA A 33 7.54 -19.01 6.00
C ALA A 33 6.76 -18.57 4.73
N LEU A 34 5.88 -19.44 4.22
CA LEU A 34 5.05 -19.14 3.05
C LEU A 34 4.05 -18.01 3.34
N THR A 35 3.44 -17.98 4.54
CA THR A 35 2.55 -16.89 4.95
C THR A 35 3.28 -15.57 5.12
N LEU A 36 4.52 -15.58 5.63
CA LEU A 36 5.36 -14.39 5.72
C LEU A 36 5.71 -13.81 4.33
N VAL A 37 6.01 -14.67 3.35
CA VAL A 37 6.31 -14.25 1.97
C VAL A 37 5.08 -13.63 1.30
N ILE A 38 3.88 -14.17 1.54
CA ILE A 38 2.63 -13.63 0.99
C ILE A 38 2.31 -12.26 1.60
N LEU A 39 2.61 -12.02 2.87
CA LEU A 39 2.43 -10.73 3.53
C LEU A 39 3.40 -9.65 3.02
N CYS A 40 4.60 -10.03 2.56
CA CYS A 40 5.55 -9.10 1.95
C CYS A 40 5.27 -8.80 0.47
N ALA A 41 4.44 -9.59 -0.22
CA ALA A 41 4.17 -9.45 -1.65
C ALA A 41 3.08 -8.41 -1.99
N CYS A 42 2.41 -7.82 -1.01
CA CYS A 42 1.52 -6.69 -1.22
C CYS A 42 2.33 -5.38 -1.30
N GLY A 43 3.06 -5.19 -2.39
CA GLY A 43 3.72 -3.94 -2.74
C GLY A 43 2.71 -2.84 -3.13
N GLY A 44 1.85 -2.45 -2.20
CA GLY A 44 0.90 -1.36 -2.36
C GLY A 44 0.93 -0.46 -1.12
N TYR A 45 0.66 0.82 -1.33
CA TYR A 45 0.55 1.77 -0.22
C TYR A 45 -0.69 1.46 0.62
N VAL A 46 -0.53 1.43 1.95
CA VAL A 46 -1.60 1.09 2.88
C VAL A 46 -2.51 2.30 3.09
N LYS A 47 -3.82 2.08 2.97
CA LYS A 47 -4.84 3.06 3.38
C LYS A 47 -5.16 2.85 4.86
N SER A 48 -5.02 3.90 5.66
CA SER A 48 -5.35 3.88 7.08
C SER A 48 -5.83 5.26 7.50
N TYR A 49 -7.14 5.43 7.61
CA TYR A 49 -7.72 6.74 7.87
C TYR A 49 -9.03 6.67 8.65
N SER A 50 -9.41 7.81 9.22
CA SER A 50 -10.76 8.11 9.68
C SER A 50 -11.27 9.38 8.99
N ALA A 51 -12.49 9.35 8.48
CA ALA A 51 -13.07 10.46 7.74
C ALA A 51 -14.57 10.60 8.00
N THR A 52 -15.09 11.80 7.79
CA THR A 52 -16.53 12.08 7.74
C THR A 52 -16.88 12.77 6.42
N LEU A 53 -18.00 12.37 5.83
CA LEU A 53 -18.50 12.90 4.55
C LEU A 53 -17.42 12.90 3.47
N MET A 54 -16.74 11.77 3.31
CA MET A 54 -15.70 11.62 2.30
C MET A 54 -16.29 11.06 1.00
N ILE A 55 -16.01 11.74 -0.09
CA ILE A 55 -16.31 11.31 -1.46
C ILE A 55 -14.99 11.17 -2.19
N THR A 56 -14.79 10.08 -2.91
CA THR A 56 -13.58 9.86 -3.70
C THR A 56 -13.94 9.32 -5.07
N SER A 57 -13.22 9.78 -6.09
CA SER A 57 -13.21 9.20 -7.43
C SER A 57 -11.79 8.87 -7.84
N CYS A 58 -11.61 7.83 -8.67
CA CYS A 58 -10.33 7.53 -9.28
C CYS A 58 -10.60 6.72 -10.55
N ILE A 59 -10.48 7.36 -11.71
CA ILE A 59 -10.81 6.79 -13.02
C ILE A 59 -9.68 7.11 -13.99
N GLY A 60 -8.90 6.09 -14.35
CA GLY A 60 -7.80 6.25 -15.29
C GLY A 60 -6.67 7.11 -14.71
N ASP A 61 -6.47 8.26 -15.31
CA ASP A 61 -5.48 9.30 -14.99
C ASP A 61 -5.99 10.36 -14.01
N GLU A 62 -7.30 10.39 -13.74
CA GLU A 62 -7.92 11.35 -12.84
C GLU A 62 -8.22 10.77 -11.46
N ALA A 63 -8.07 11.57 -10.42
CA ALA A 63 -8.54 11.26 -9.08
C ALA A 63 -9.01 12.51 -8.34
N SER A 64 -10.02 12.33 -7.48
CA SER A 64 -10.50 13.40 -6.60
C SER A 64 -10.85 12.89 -5.22
N MET A 65 -10.77 13.78 -4.23
CA MET A 65 -11.18 13.52 -2.86
C MET A 65 -11.73 14.79 -2.23
N GLU A 66 -12.99 14.73 -1.81
CA GLU A 66 -13.66 15.77 -1.01
C GLU A 66 -14.02 15.18 0.37
N PHE A 67 -13.83 15.93 1.44
CA PHE A 67 -14.18 15.49 2.79
C PHE A 67 -14.52 16.64 3.73
N ALA A 68 -15.41 16.39 4.70
CA ALA A 68 -15.64 17.32 5.81
C ALA A 68 -14.56 17.17 6.89
N THR A 69 -14.15 15.95 7.23
CA THR A 69 -12.96 15.72 8.08
C THR A 69 -12.18 14.52 7.61
N PHE A 70 -10.86 14.60 7.73
CA PHE A 70 -9.96 13.51 7.37
C PHE A 70 -8.75 13.46 8.29
N ASN A 71 -8.34 12.24 8.68
CA ASN A 71 -7.11 12.00 9.44
C ASN A 71 -6.54 10.63 9.08
N GLY A 72 -5.30 10.59 8.63
CA GLY A 72 -4.58 9.37 8.29
C GLY A 72 -3.98 9.41 6.89
N THR A 73 -3.93 8.24 6.24
CA THR A 73 -3.32 8.06 4.93
C THR A 73 -4.31 7.47 3.94
N TYR A 74 -4.42 8.09 2.77
CA TYR A 74 -5.17 7.59 1.62
C TYR A 74 -4.28 7.58 0.37
N ASN A 75 -4.55 6.69 -0.58
CA ASN A 75 -3.82 6.67 -1.83
C ASN A 75 -4.75 6.47 -3.02
N PHE A 76 -4.42 7.12 -4.11
CA PHE A 76 -4.99 6.92 -5.43
C PHE A 76 -3.98 6.19 -6.32
N LYS A 77 -4.49 5.37 -7.23
CA LYS A 77 -3.70 4.72 -8.26
C LYS A 77 -4.08 5.34 -9.59
N LEU A 78 -3.30 6.29 -10.05
CA LEU A 78 -3.49 6.94 -11.35
C LEU A 78 -2.83 6.11 -12.46
N ARG A 79 -3.47 6.06 -13.60
CA ARG A 79 -3.03 5.28 -14.75
C ARG A 79 -3.29 6.03 -16.03
N ARG A 80 -2.23 6.33 -16.76
CA ARG A 80 -2.30 6.98 -18.06
C ARG A 80 -2.20 5.99 -19.22
N ASP A 81 -2.85 6.32 -20.32
CA ASP A 81 -2.80 5.59 -21.58
C ASP A 81 -2.10 6.44 -22.65
N GLY A 82 -0.81 6.19 -22.91
CA GLY A 82 -0.09 6.81 -24.01
C GLY A 82 1.16 7.59 -23.67
N ALA A 83 1.71 8.27 -24.66
CA ALA A 83 2.83 9.20 -24.49
C ALA A 83 2.30 10.49 -23.86
N ALA A 84 2.93 10.90 -22.80
CA ALA A 84 2.43 11.96 -21.96
C ALA A 84 3.46 13.05 -21.75
N GLU A 85 3.00 14.13 -21.18
CA GLU A 85 3.84 15.30 -20.87
C GLU A 85 4.67 15.11 -19.60
N HIS A 86 4.49 13.98 -18.89
CA HIS A 86 5.14 13.67 -17.61
C HIS A 86 4.85 14.73 -16.55
N THR A 87 3.59 15.13 -16.47
CA THR A 87 3.12 16.12 -15.51
C THR A 87 2.00 15.56 -14.65
N LEU A 88 1.85 16.16 -13.48
CA LEU A 88 0.71 15.96 -12.60
C LEU A 88 0.05 17.32 -12.40
N ASP A 89 -1.16 17.49 -12.93
CA ASP A 89 -2.00 18.62 -12.57
C ASP A 89 -2.59 18.37 -11.19
N PHE A 90 -2.51 19.37 -10.35
CA PHE A 90 -2.82 19.28 -8.95
C PHE A 90 -3.56 20.51 -8.46
N GLU A 91 -4.84 20.31 -8.09
CA GLU A 91 -5.64 21.29 -7.40
C GLU A 91 -5.90 20.84 -5.97
N ALA A 92 -5.78 21.74 -5.00
CA ALA A 92 -6.07 21.43 -3.61
C ALA A 92 -6.52 22.64 -2.81
N SER A 93 -7.45 22.43 -1.90
CA SER A 93 -7.84 23.38 -0.88
C SER A 93 -8.07 22.69 0.45
N LEU A 94 -7.81 23.41 1.55
CA LEU A 94 -7.95 22.89 2.90
C LEU A 94 -8.32 24.04 3.86
N ALA A 95 -9.42 23.89 4.63
CA ALA A 95 -9.83 24.91 5.58
C ALA A 95 -8.99 24.87 6.85
N GLU A 96 -8.71 23.68 7.40
CA GLU A 96 -7.89 23.48 8.60
C GLU A 96 -6.98 22.25 8.48
N GLY A 97 -5.84 22.29 9.17
CA GLY A 97 -4.86 21.21 9.21
C GLY A 97 -3.74 21.36 8.18
N GLU A 98 -2.99 20.30 8.03
CA GLU A 98 -1.88 20.20 7.09
C GLU A 98 -1.84 18.79 6.49
N MET A 99 -1.65 18.69 5.17
CA MET A 99 -1.60 17.43 4.45
C MET A 99 -0.38 17.37 3.53
N ASN A 100 0.37 16.29 3.66
CA ASN A 100 1.45 15.98 2.75
C ASN A 100 0.91 15.16 1.57
N VAL A 101 1.29 15.56 0.37
CA VAL A 101 1.01 14.88 -0.88
C VAL A 101 2.30 14.27 -1.38
N TYR A 102 2.32 12.96 -1.52
CA TYR A 102 3.46 12.22 -2.06
C TYR A 102 3.09 11.61 -3.40
N ILE A 103 4.09 11.47 -4.26
CA ILE A 103 4.05 10.60 -5.44
C ILE A 103 4.82 9.33 -5.13
N GLY A 104 4.36 8.18 -5.63
CA GLY A 104 5.01 6.90 -5.37
C GLY A 104 4.92 5.92 -6.53
N VAL A 105 5.97 5.09 -6.65
CA VAL A 105 6.08 3.97 -7.57
C VAL A 105 6.80 2.85 -6.84
N ASP A 106 6.38 1.60 -7.05
CA ASP A 106 7.06 0.39 -6.54
C ASP A 106 7.32 0.34 -5.03
N GLY A 107 6.49 1.05 -4.24
CA GLY A 107 6.60 1.07 -2.78
C GLY A 107 7.48 2.19 -2.22
N GLU A 108 8.17 2.94 -3.06
CA GLU A 108 8.89 4.16 -2.69
C GLU A 108 7.98 5.39 -2.84
N LYS A 109 8.04 6.33 -1.90
CA LYS A 109 7.30 7.59 -1.97
C LYS A 109 8.21 8.80 -1.80
N GLU A 110 7.90 9.85 -2.54
CA GLU A 110 8.58 11.13 -2.49
C GLU A 110 7.58 12.24 -2.21
N LEU A 111 7.96 13.17 -1.33
CA LEU A 111 7.11 14.32 -1.01
C LEU A 111 7.04 15.26 -2.21
N LEU A 112 5.84 15.46 -2.72
CA LEU A 112 5.56 16.34 -3.84
C LEU A 112 5.20 17.75 -3.34
N ARG A 113 4.24 17.84 -2.41
CA ARG A 113 3.75 19.09 -1.81
C ARG A 113 3.29 18.88 -0.39
N THR A 114 3.25 20.00 0.34
CA THR A 114 2.54 20.12 1.60
C THR A 114 1.45 21.17 1.45
N VAL A 115 0.20 20.77 1.59
CA VAL A 115 -0.98 21.65 1.54
C VAL A 115 -1.27 22.13 2.96
N LYS A 116 -1.33 23.45 3.14
CA LYS A 116 -1.62 24.07 4.44
C LYS A 116 -3.00 24.71 4.43
N ALA A 117 -3.56 24.81 5.64
CA ALA A 117 -4.85 25.46 5.84
C ALA A 117 -4.94 26.85 5.20
N ARG A 118 -6.07 27.13 4.55
CA ARG A 118 -6.38 28.39 3.86
C ARG A 118 -5.45 28.71 2.67
N GLN A 119 -4.75 27.73 2.16
CA GLN A 119 -3.98 27.79 0.95
C GLN A 119 -4.74 27.01 -0.14
N ALA A 120 -5.09 27.67 -1.23
CA ALA A 120 -5.50 26.97 -2.46
C ALA A 120 -4.27 26.80 -3.35
N LEU A 121 -4.09 25.61 -3.87
CA LEU A 121 -3.07 25.26 -4.86
C LEU A 121 -3.79 24.91 -6.17
N ASP A 122 -3.22 25.36 -7.27
CA ASP A 122 -3.61 25.04 -8.64
C ASP A 122 -2.32 25.12 -9.46
N GLU A 123 -1.71 23.96 -9.71
CA GLU A 123 -0.39 23.90 -10.33
C GLU A 123 -0.20 22.65 -11.18
N THR A 124 0.56 22.78 -12.25
CA THR A 124 1.09 21.67 -13.03
C THR A 124 2.50 21.36 -12.57
N ILE A 125 2.72 20.16 -12.08
CA ILE A 125 4.00 19.72 -11.53
C ILE A 125 4.69 18.83 -12.56
N ALA A 126 5.86 19.26 -13.07
CA ALA A 126 6.72 18.39 -13.88
C ALA A 126 7.29 17.27 -12.99
N LEU A 127 7.09 16.04 -13.39
CA LEU A 127 7.60 14.87 -12.68
C LEU A 127 9.07 14.59 -13.07
N ASP A 128 9.80 13.97 -12.16
CA ASP A 128 11.17 13.53 -12.39
C ASP A 128 11.23 12.48 -13.51
N SER A 129 12.32 12.45 -14.28
CA SER A 129 12.55 11.50 -15.37
C SER A 129 12.42 10.02 -14.97
N LYS A 130 12.53 9.70 -13.70
CA LYS A 130 12.26 8.33 -13.19
C LYS A 130 10.81 7.87 -13.41
N TYR A 131 9.87 8.81 -13.59
CA TYR A 131 8.46 8.55 -13.86
C TYR A 131 8.13 8.47 -15.36
N ASP A 132 9.07 8.79 -16.27
CA ASP A 132 8.82 8.88 -17.72
C ASP A 132 8.28 7.58 -18.34
N ASN A 133 8.70 6.44 -17.84
CA ASN A 133 8.24 5.14 -18.34
C ASN A 133 7.10 4.52 -17.50
N GLU A 134 6.67 5.22 -16.47
CA GLU A 134 5.65 4.68 -15.55
C GLU A 134 4.24 4.97 -16.09
N LYS A 135 3.53 3.91 -16.40
CA LYS A 135 2.10 3.99 -16.76
C LYS A 135 1.19 4.14 -15.55
N THR A 136 1.73 3.91 -14.37
CA THR A 136 0.97 3.89 -13.13
C THR A 136 1.78 4.55 -12.04
N ILE A 137 1.22 5.58 -11.43
CA ILE A 137 1.76 6.21 -10.24
C ILE A 137 0.74 6.13 -9.10
N TYR A 138 1.22 6.33 -7.89
CA TYR A 138 0.36 6.49 -6.72
C TYR A 138 0.50 7.91 -6.20
N VAL A 139 -0.64 8.57 -6.00
CA VAL A 139 -0.72 9.81 -5.22
C VAL A 139 -1.15 9.44 -3.82
N ILE A 140 -0.34 9.77 -2.82
CA ILE A 140 -0.57 9.41 -1.43
C ILE A 140 -0.78 10.69 -0.62
N LEU A 141 -1.92 10.77 0.02
CA LEU A 141 -2.31 11.85 0.93
C LEU A 141 -2.07 11.38 2.36
N GLU A 142 -1.32 12.15 3.13
CA GLU A 142 -1.00 11.82 4.52
C GLU A 142 -1.14 13.07 5.39
N THR A 143 -2.05 13.03 6.35
CA THR A 143 -2.25 14.17 7.24
C THR A 143 -1.11 14.29 8.25
N VAL A 144 -0.66 15.53 8.49
CA VAL A 144 0.19 15.84 9.63
C VAL A 144 -0.68 15.96 10.89
N ASP A 145 -1.81 16.66 10.74
CA ASP A 145 -2.86 16.82 11.75
C ASP A 145 -4.22 16.52 11.12
N LYS A 146 -5.27 16.42 11.94
CA LYS A 146 -6.64 16.28 11.44
C LYS A 146 -7.00 17.45 10.53
N CYS A 147 -7.38 17.13 9.30
CA CYS A 147 -7.80 18.09 8.30
C CYS A 147 -9.33 18.28 8.30
N VAL A 148 -9.77 19.50 7.95
CA VAL A 148 -11.18 19.87 7.87
C VAL A 148 -11.45 20.58 6.53
N ASP A 149 -12.59 20.26 5.91
CA ASP A 149 -13.09 20.80 4.65
C ASP A 149 -11.98 20.85 3.60
N GLY A 150 -11.65 19.70 3.05
CA GLY A 150 -10.61 19.51 2.04
C GLY A 150 -11.19 19.06 0.71
N ASP A 151 -10.61 19.60 -0.36
CA ASP A 151 -10.87 19.25 -1.73
C ASP A 151 -9.54 19.09 -2.47
N PHE A 152 -9.38 17.96 -3.17
CA PHE A 152 -8.16 17.56 -3.86
C PHE A 152 -8.50 16.94 -5.19
N GLU A 153 -7.88 17.42 -6.26
CA GLU A 153 -7.99 16.88 -7.60
C GLU A 153 -6.60 16.63 -8.21
N PHE A 154 -6.49 15.57 -8.98
CA PHE A 154 -5.25 15.14 -9.62
C PHE A 154 -5.54 14.64 -11.03
N GLU A 155 -4.68 15.01 -11.99
CA GLU A 155 -4.66 14.48 -13.35
C GLU A 155 -3.23 14.15 -13.76
N TYR A 156 -3.00 12.89 -14.16
CA TYR A 156 -1.69 12.38 -14.57
C TYR A 156 -1.54 12.40 -16.09
N ASN A 157 -0.80 13.38 -16.63
CA ASN A 157 -0.58 13.61 -18.07
C ASN A 157 0.71 12.98 -18.59
#